data_cc7e0a3ffb7541cbd705e6393dd4776a
#
_entry.id   cc7e0a3ffb7541cbd705e6393dd4776a
#
_cell.length_a   1.000
_cell.length_b   1.000
_cell.length_c   1.000
_cell.angle_alpha   90.00
_cell.angle_beta   90.00
_cell.angle_gamma   90.00
#
_symmetry.space_group_name_H-M   'P 1'
#
loop_
_entity.id
_entity.type
_entity.pdbx_description
1 polymer ?
#
loop_
_entity_poly.entity_id
_entity_poly.type
_entity_poly.pdbx_seq_one_letter_code
_entity_poly.pdbx_strand_id
1 'polypeptide(L)'
;MKKYTWRTHKIVKETEDTVTIYFDAIAQKMTYLPGQYLNIRLNINGELLIRSYSLSSIPSDSYPAITVKRVEGGKMSSYIVDHAANIETWDITGPFGNFILDQKIADQQQVVLLAGGSGISPLFSMLKSIGSTKHTPLLIYSSKSPEETIFWNLLTSLEAERTLDICYSFTAPEFVSTKMNHIPGRFSLLVLRSVIKRLVAAINDTHYYICGPVALMDLYRDALIGLKIPEENIHMEYFNATSADLANFETDGNTNEVIVTHYEDSYVDDEIQTYECTSLIEVKPRQPLLEAMKTHGINVASSCNNGTCGTCWAVKTTGTIHMPRHDALPPQDIAAGIVLLCQSYPLTGDVCVTLQ
;
A
#
# COMPACT_ATOMS: atom_id res chain seq x y z
N MET A 1 3.86 17.20 7.63
CA MET A 1 4.39 15.98 6.99
C MET A 1 5.89 16.10 6.84
N LYS A 2 6.68 15.12 7.30
CA LYS A 2 8.14 15.21 7.17
C LYS A 2 8.56 14.85 5.74
N LYS A 3 9.48 15.66 5.18
CA LYS A 3 10.06 15.47 3.85
C LYS A 3 11.52 15.09 3.99
N TYR A 4 11.99 14.20 3.13
CA TYR A 4 13.35 13.70 3.11
C TYR A 4 13.86 13.71 1.66
N THR A 5 15.14 13.95 1.48
CA THR A 5 15.82 13.75 0.20
C THR A 5 16.95 12.76 0.45
N TRP A 6 16.77 11.54 -0.04
CA TRP A 6 17.75 10.47 0.11
C TRP A 6 18.48 10.19 -1.19
N ARG A 7 19.67 9.61 -1.08
CA ARG A 7 20.45 9.15 -2.23
C ARG A 7 20.34 7.63 -2.35
N THR A 8 20.53 7.13 -3.55
CA THR A 8 20.69 5.70 -3.79
C THR A 8 22.03 5.24 -3.18
N HIS A 9 21.98 4.26 -2.27
CA HIS A 9 23.17 3.56 -1.78
C HIS A 9 23.50 2.34 -2.63
N LYS A 10 22.50 1.50 -2.90
CA LYS A 10 22.64 0.25 -3.65
C LYS A 10 21.32 -0.11 -4.32
N ILE A 11 21.41 -0.77 -5.46
CA ILE A 11 20.26 -1.37 -6.16
C ILE A 11 20.53 -2.87 -6.30
N VAL A 12 19.51 -3.67 -6.01
CA VAL A 12 19.53 -5.11 -6.21
C VAL A 12 18.42 -5.47 -7.19
N LYS A 13 18.76 -6.19 -8.25
CA LYS A 13 17.76 -6.78 -9.15
C LYS A 13 17.24 -8.06 -8.49
N GLU A 14 15.99 -8.05 -8.09
CA GLU A 14 15.33 -9.20 -7.44
C GLU A 14 14.83 -10.21 -8.47
N THR A 15 14.17 -9.70 -9.52
CA THR A 15 13.65 -10.47 -10.66
C THR A 15 13.85 -9.65 -11.94
N GLU A 16 13.39 -10.15 -13.09
CA GLU A 16 13.49 -9.40 -14.35
C GLU A 16 12.74 -8.06 -14.28
N ASP A 17 11.62 -8.01 -13.58
CA ASP A 17 10.71 -6.87 -13.48
C ASP A 17 10.69 -6.20 -12.10
N THR A 18 11.64 -6.52 -11.21
CA THR A 18 11.63 -6.02 -9.83
C THR A 18 13.03 -5.63 -9.36
N VAL A 19 13.12 -4.46 -8.73
CA VAL A 19 14.35 -3.95 -8.12
C VAL A 19 14.12 -3.53 -6.66
N THR A 20 15.11 -3.76 -5.80
CA THR A 20 15.18 -3.21 -4.46
C THR A 20 16.18 -2.07 -4.43
N ILE A 21 15.74 -0.90 -3.95
CA ILE A 21 16.55 0.31 -3.81
C ILE A 21 16.84 0.50 -2.32
N TYR A 22 18.11 0.52 -1.96
CA TYR A 22 18.61 0.85 -0.64
C TYR A 22 19.04 2.32 -0.62
N PHE A 23 18.60 3.06 0.39
CA PHE A 23 18.84 4.49 0.47
C PHE A 23 19.92 4.83 1.51
N ASP A 24 20.80 5.76 1.17
CA ASP A 24 21.60 6.46 2.15
C ASP A 24 20.74 7.52 2.86
N ALA A 25 20.35 7.21 4.08
CA ALA A 25 19.53 8.05 4.94
C ALA A 25 20.32 8.61 6.16
N ILE A 26 21.66 8.52 6.16
CA ILE A 26 22.49 8.86 7.33
C ILE A 26 22.25 10.29 7.79
N ALA A 27 22.20 11.24 6.84
CA ALA A 27 21.99 12.66 7.14
C ALA A 27 20.55 12.99 7.57
N GLN A 28 19.57 12.17 7.17
CA GLN A 28 18.14 12.40 7.39
C GLN A 28 17.46 11.10 7.81
N LYS A 29 17.73 10.67 9.05
CA LYS A 29 17.14 9.44 9.59
C LYS A 29 15.62 9.54 9.72
N MET A 30 14.94 8.46 9.31
CA MET A 30 13.51 8.27 9.48
C MET A 30 13.26 7.16 10.50
N THR A 31 12.37 7.41 11.44
CA THR A 31 11.85 6.36 12.32
C THR A 31 10.56 5.81 11.71
N TYR A 32 10.48 4.51 11.52
CA TYR A 32 9.33 3.82 10.94
C TYR A 32 9.10 2.48 11.63
N LEU A 33 7.96 1.86 11.35
CA LEU A 33 7.61 0.52 11.83
C LEU A 33 7.55 -0.46 10.65
N PRO A 34 7.88 -1.75 10.86
CA PRO A 34 7.76 -2.77 9.83
C PRO A 34 6.33 -2.86 9.28
N GLY A 35 6.21 -2.82 7.96
CA GLY A 35 4.95 -2.78 7.23
C GLY A 35 4.53 -1.40 6.75
N GLN A 36 5.12 -0.30 7.26
CA GLN A 36 4.85 1.05 6.78
C GLN A 36 5.41 1.30 5.37
N TYR A 37 4.88 2.34 4.70
CA TYR A 37 5.27 2.74 3.36
C TYR A 37 5.75 4.19 3.29
N LEU A 38 6.38 4.54 2.17
CA LEU A 38 6.83 5.87 1.79
C LEU A 38 6.08 6.34 0.55
N ASN A 39 5.91 7.65 0.42
CA ASN A 39 5.56 8.26 -0.86
C ASN A 39 6.84 8.78 -1.51
N ILE A 40 7.08 8.31 -2.73
CA ILE A 40 8.17 8.75 -3.59
C ILE A 40 7.62 9.73 -4.61
N ARG A 41 8.29 10.87 -4.76
CA ARG A 41 7.99 11.91 -5.75
C ARG A 41 9.11 11.92 -6.80
N LEU A 42 8.77 11.77 -8.06
CA LEU A 42 9.69 11.86 -9.18
C LEU A 42 9.09 12.71 -10.31
N ASN A 43 9.93 13.52 -10.95
CA ASN A 43 9.57 14.16 -12.22
C ASN A 43 10.01 13.24 -13.35
N ILE A 44 9.06 12.77 -14.13
CA ILE A 44 9.32 11.86 -15.26
C ILE A 44 8.79 12.52 -16.52
N ASN A 45 9.71 12.95 -17.41
CA ASN A 45 9.38 13.63 -18.67
C ASN A 45 8.51 14.91 -18.47
N GLY A 46 8.77 15.67 -17.41
CA GLY A 46 8.02 16.89 -17.09
C GLY A 46 6.74 16.66 -16.27
N GLU A 47 6.33 15.41 -16.08
CA GLU A 47 5.18 15.06 -15.24
C GLU A 47 5.63 14.69 -13.83
N LEU A 48 5.12 15.41 -12.83
CA LEU A 48 5.38 15.11 -11.42
C LEU A 48 4.49 13.97 -10.95
N LEU A 49 5.11 12.83 -10.66
CA LEU A 49 4.41 11.64 -10.17
C LEU A 49 4.73 11.37 -8.70
N ILE A 50 3.72 10.96 -7.95
CA ILE A 50 3.86 10.52 -6.57
C ILE A 50 3.26 9.10 -6.45
N ARG A 51 4.01 8.15 -5.86
CA ARG A 51 3.53 6.78 -5.62
C ARG A 51 4.01 6.27 -4.28
N SER A 52 3.17 5.43 -3.68
CA SER A 52 3.45 4.77 -2.41
C SER A 52 4.20 3.46 -2.64
N TYR A 53 5.24 3.23 -1.85
CA TYR A 53 6.02 1.99 -1.85
C TYR A 53 6.28 1.56 -0.41
N SER A 54 5.90 0.32 -0.08
CA SER A 54 6.16 -0.24 1.24
C SER A 54 7.66 -0.39 1.48
N LEU A 55 8.07 -0.08 2.71
CA LEU A 55 9.42 -0.37 3.16
C LEU A 55 9.63 -1.88 3.25
N SER A 56 10.67 -2.39 2.60
CA SER A 56 11.10 -3.79 2.67
C SER A 56 12.26 -4.01 3.64
N SER A 57 12.71 -2.94 4.28
CA SER A 57 13.72 -2.91 5.34
C SER A 57 13.07 -2.79 6.72
N ILE A 58 13.87 -2.95 7.78
CA ILE A 58 13.48 -2.68 9.17
C ILE A 58 14.29 -1.51 9.74
N PRO A 59 13.84 -0.86 10.84
CA PRO A 59 14.54 0.29 11.43
C PRO A 59 15.98 0.02 11.85
N SER A 60 16.34 -1.24 12.16
CA SER A 60 17.69 -1.66 12.52
C SER A 60 18.61 -1.92 11.33
N ASP A 61 18.07 -1.95 10.09
CA ASP A 61 18.90 -2.05 8.90
C ASP A 61 19.72 -0.77 8.72
N SER A 62 20.95 -0.90 8.22
CA SER A 62 21.84 0.24 7.96
C SER A 62 21.26 1.20 6.91
N TYR A 63 20.44 0.68 6.00
CA TYR A 63 19.88 1.41 4.86
C TYR A 63 18.39 1.10 4.71
N PRO A 64 17.51 2.09 4.83
CA PRO A 64 16.12 1.92 4.45
C PRO A 64 16.00 1.45 3.00
N ALA A 65 15.02 0.61 2.71
CA ALA A 65 14.84 0.07 1.36
C ALA A 65 13.36 -0.05 0.97
N ILE A 66 13.11 0.15 -0.32
CA ILE A 66 11.84 -0.16 -0.96
C ILE A 66 12.07 -1.18 -2.07
N THR A 67 11.05 -1.98 -2.36
CA THR A 67 11.09 -2.95 -3.46
C THR A 67 10.00 -2.60 -4.45
N VAL A 68 10.40 -2.33 -5.69
CA VAL A 68 9.53 -1.85 -6.76
C VAL A 68 9.43 -2.91 -7.85
N LYS A 69 8.21 -3.41 -8.05
CA LYS A 69 7.87 -4.28 -9.18
C LYS A 69 7.22 -3.45 -10.30
N ARG A 70 7.61 -3.72 -11.53
CA ARG A 70 6.98 -3.14 -12.72
C ARG A 70 5.49 -3.49 -12.75
N VAL A 71 4.65 -2.48 -12.90
CA VAL A 71 3.22 -2.62 -13.17
C VAL A 71 3.01 -2.38 -14.66
N GLU A 72 2.28 -3.25 -15.33
CA GLU A 72 1.95 -3.08 -16.74
C GLU A 72 1.21 -1.74 -16.95
N GLY A 73 1.70 -0.91 -17.88
CA GLY A 73 1.19 0.45 -18.10
C GLY A 73 1.52 1.47 -17.01
N GLY A 74 2.20 1.05 -15.94
CA GLY A 74 2.58 1.93 -14.82
C GLY A 74 3.78 2.81 -15.16
N LYS A 75 3.57 4.13 -15.30
CA LYS A 75 4.64 5.09 -15.66
C LYS A 75 5.81 5.08 -14.67
N MET A 76 5.53 5.21 -13.38
CA MET A 76 6.57 5.38 -12.37
C MET A 76 7.29 4.09 -12.03
N SER A 77 6.57 2.97 -11.88
CA SER A 77 7.20 1.68 -11.57
C SER A 77 8.08 1.19 -12.71
N SER A 78 7.64 1.37 -13.97
CA SER A 78 8.46 1.05 -15.15
C SER A 78 9.72 1.90 -15.21
N TYR A 79 9.58 3.23 -15.02
CA TYR A 79 10.71 4.13 -15.00
C TYR A 79 11.73 3.77 -13.91
N ILE A 80 11.27 3.47 -12.70
CA ILE A 80 12.17 3.08 -11.60
C ILE A 80 12.90 1.78 -11.94
N VAL A 81 12.20 0.74 -12.41
CA VAL A 81 12.84 -0.55 -12.74
C VAL A 81 13.90 -0.39 -13.82
N ASP A 82 13.66 0.49 -14.82
CA ASP A 82 14.60 0.69 -15.93
C ASP A 82 15.74 1.67 -15.58
N HIS A 83 15.51 2.65 -14.71
CA HIS A 83 16.40 3.80 -14.54
C HIS A 83 16.83 4.09 -13.10
N ALA A 84 16.55 3.21 -12.13
CA ALA A 84 16.87 3.44 -10.72
C ALA A 84 18.37 3.81 -10.52
N ALA A 85 19.27 3.20 -11.31
CA ALA A 85 20.71 3.50 -11.26
C ALA A 85 21.05 4.95 -11.65
N ASN A 86 20.19 5.62 -12.40
CA ASN A 86 20.39 6.99 -12.87
C ASN A 86 19.68 8.03 -11.98
N ILE A 87 18.94 7.57 -10.97
CA ILE A 87 18.25 8.45 -10.02
C ILE A 87 19.20 8.70 -8.84
N GLU A 88 19.81 9.87 -8.82
CA GLU A 88 20.77 10.24 -7.77
C GLU A 88 20.07 10.56 -6.44
N THR A 89 18.93 11.23 -6.50
CA THR A 89 18.18 11.70 -5.32
C THR A 89 16.71 11.35 -5.42
N TRP A 90 16.13 11.04 -4.27
CA TRP A 90 14.73 10.64 -4.12
C TRP A 90 14.03 11.58 -3.16
N ASP A 91 12.99 12.24 -3.63
CA ASP A 91 12.12 13.05 -2.78
C ASP A 91 11.10 12.13 -2.12
N ILE A 92 11.14 12.09 -0.79
CA ILE A 92 10.42 11.13 0.02
C ILE A 92 9.57 11.85 1.06
N THR A 93 8.37 11.36 1.27
CA THR A 93 7.54 11.72 2.43
C THR A 93 7.08 10.47 3.15
N GLY A 94 6.93 10.56 4.47
CA GLY A 94 6.51 9.43 5.30
C GLY A 94 7.15 9.41 6.69
N PRO A 95 7.09 8.27 7.39
CA PRO A 95 6.40 7.04 6.99
C PRO A 95 4.89 7.15 7.14
N PHE A 96 4.15 6.26 6.45
CA PHE A 96 2.69 6.17 6.50
C PHE A 96 2.24 4.72 6.68
N GLY A 97 0.95 4.53 6.98
CA GLY A 97 0.29 3.23 7.05
C GLY A 97 0.17 2.67 8.47
N ASN A 98 -0.94 1.95 8.66
CA ASN A 98 -1.29 1.28 9.91
C ASN A 98 -1.19 -0.25 9.80
N PHE A 99 -0.76 -0.76 8.65
CA PHE A 99 -0.46 -2.17 8.45
C PHE A 99 0.91 -2.49 9.03
N ILE A 100 0.96 -2.62 10.34
CA ILE A 100 2.19 -2.81 11.12
C ILE A 100 2.12 -4.08 11.94
N LEU A 101 3.28 -4.72 12.15
CA LEU A 101 3.39 -5.86 13.05
C LEU A 101 3.51 -5.34 14.50
N ASP A 102 2.60 -5.80 15.37
CA ASP A 102 2.77 -5.62 16.81
C ASP A 102 3.83 -6.61 17.32
N GLN A 103 4.93 -6.09 17.83
CA GLN A 103 6.04 -6.92 18.33
C GLN A 103 5.60 -7.82 19.49
N LYS A 104 4.67 -7.37 20.34
CA LYS A 104 4.14 -8.19 21.44
C LYS A 104 3.42 -9.43 20.94
N ILE A 105 2.68 -9.28 19.82
CA ILE A 105 2.03 -10.40 19.14
C ILE A 105 3.09 -11.37 18.61
N ALA A 106 4.09 -10.85 17.89
CA ALA A 106 5.13 -11.67 17.31
C ALA A 106 5.96 -12.45 18.35
N ASP A 107 6.14 -11.89 19.54
CA ASP A 107 6.88 -12.53 20.64
C ASP A 107 6.08 -13.64 21.35
N GLN A 108 4.76 -13.59 21.31
CA GLN A 108 3.87 -14.48 22.09
C GLN A 108 3.09 -15.49 21.25
N GLN A 109 2.79 -15.13 20.00
CA GLN A 109 1.90 -15.88 19.12
C GLN A 109 2.57 -16.17 17.77
N GLN A 110 2.08 -17.18 17.08
CA GLN A 110 2.52 -17.47 15.72
C GLN A 110 2.02 -16.37 14.77
N VAL A 111 2.86 -15.96 13.83
CA VAL A 111 2.54 -15.02 12.75
C VAL A 111 2.54 -15.78 11.43
N VAL A 112 1.47 -15.61 10.65
CA VAL A 112 1.35 -16.14 9.29
C VAL A 112 1.29 -14.97 8.31
N LEU A 113 2.20 -14.95 7.36
CA LEU A 113 2.30 -13.95 6.32
C LEU A 113 1.78 -14.52 5.00
N LEU A 114 0.77 -13.90 4.41
CA LEU A 114 0.08 -14.36 3.20
C LEU A 114 0.38 -13.38 2.07
N ALA A 115 1.34 -13.72 1.21
CA ALA A 115 1.89 -12.85 0.20
C ALA A 115 1.44 -13.21 -1.23
N GLY A 116 1.33 -12.19 -2.08
CA GLY A 116 1.20 -12.35 -3.53
C GLY A 116 2.05 -11.33 -4.28
N GLY A 117 2.96 -11.78 -5.14
CA GLY A 117 3.82 -10.93 -5.95
C GLY A 117 4.52 -9.84 -5.12
N SER A 118 4.34 -8.56 -5.48
CA SER A 118 4.94 -7.41 -4.76
C SER A 118 4.38 -7.16 -3.36
N GLY A 119 3.26 -7.79 -2.99
CA GLY A 119 2.73 -7.74 -1.62
C GLY A 119 3.65 -8.35 -0.57
N ILE A 120 4.70 -9.06 -1.00
CA ILE A 120 5.76 -9.51 -0.10
C ILE A 120 6.53 -8.34 0.55
N SER A 121 6.58 -7.14 -0.04
CA SER A 121 7.42 -6.05 0.43
C SER A 121 7.16 -5.63 1.90
N PRO A 122 5.93 -5.27 2.32
CA PRO A 122 5.64 -4.97 3.71
C PRO A 122 5.78 -6.21 4.60
N LEU A 123 5.39 -7.39 4.10
CA LEU A 123 5.46 -8.63 4.84
C LEU A 123 6.91 -9.09 5.08
N PHE A 124 7.82 -8.81 4.16
CA PHE A 124 9.25 -9.08 4.33
C PHE A 124 9.89 -8.19 5.41
N SER A 125 9.48 -6.92 5.46
CA SER A 125 9.86 -6.03 6.57
C SER A 125 9.37 -6.59 7.92
N MET A 126 8.11 -7.04 8.00
CA MET A 126 7.57 -7.69 9.20
C MET A 126 8.36 -8.96 9.54
N LEU A 127 8.60 -9.85 8.56
CA LEU A 127 9.36 -11.08 8.73
C LEU A 127 10.75 -10.81 9.34
N LYS A 128 11.48 -9.85 8.81
CA LYS A 128 12.79 -9.45 9.33
C LYS A 128 12.72 -8.95 10.78
N SER A 129 11.62 -8.33 11.18
CA SER A 129 11.46 -7.79 12.53
C SER A 129 11.07 -8.84 13.57
N ILE A 130 10.52 -9.99 13.15
CA ILE A 130 10.15 -11.08 14.06
C ILE A 130 11.39 -11.66 14.77
N GLY A 131 12.52 -11.72 14.07
CA GLY A 131 13.78 -12.22 14.64
C GLY A 131 13.65 -13.67 15.15
N SER A 132 14.41 -13.99 16.20
CA SER A 132 14.37 -15.31 16.86
C SER A 132 13.30 -15.30 17.96
N THR A 133 12.06 -15.60 17.59
CA THR A 133 10.94 -15.72 18.52
C THR A 133 10.68 -17.18 18.91
N LYS A 134 9.80 -17.39 19.89
CA LYS A 134 9.39 -18.74 20.33
C LYS A 134 8.66 -19.53 19.22
N HIS A 135 7.99 -18.84 18.32
CA HIS A 135 7.19 -19.41 17.25
C HIS A 135 7.82 -19.07 15.90
N THR A 136 8.17 -20.09 15.12
CA THR A 136 8.65 -19.91 13.75
C THR A 136 7.53 -19.30 12.90
N PRO A 137 7.76 -18.13 12.25
CA PRO A 137 6.77 -17.55 11.35
C PRO A 137 6.54 -18.44 10.13
N LEU A 138 5.32 -18.40 9.59
CA LEU A 138 4.97 -19.09 8.36
C LEU A 138 4.71 -18.08 7.25
N LEU A 139 5.37 -18.24 6.11
CA LEU A 139 5.08 -17.50 4.88
C LEU A 139 4.35 -18.38 3.89
N ILE A 140 3.16 -17.99 3.47
CA ILE A 140 2.44 -18.58 2.33
C ILE A 140 2.54 -17.59 1.18
N TYR A 141 3.29 -17.95 0.12
CA TYR A 141 3.64 -17.01 -0.93
C TYR A 141 3.24 -17.51 -2.31
N SER A 142 2.39 -16.74 -3.00
CA SER A 142 2.00 -17.00 -4.39
C SER A 142 2.86 -16.16 -5.34
N SER A 143 3.59 -16.84 -6.23
CA SER A 143 4.41 -16.26 -7.28
C SER A 143 4.19 -17.00 -8.61
N LYS A 144 4.78 -16.54 -9.71
CA LYS A 144 4.68 -17.26 -10.99
C LYS A 144 5.63 -18.47 -11.03
N SER A 145 6.89 -18.25 -10.66
CA SER A 145 7.94 -19.26 -10.59
C SER A 145 8.98 -18.87 -9.54
N PRO A 146 9.95 -19.72 -9.21
CA PRO A 146 11.08 -19.36 -8.35
C PRO A 146 11.85 -18.13 -8.85
N GLU A 147 12.09 -18.02 -10.15
CA GLU A 147 12.85 -16.92 -10.80
C GLU A 147 12.09 -15.60 -10.72
N GLU A 148 10.76 -15.64 -10.66
CA GLU A 148 9.91 -14.47 -10.49
C GLU A 148 9.51 -14.20 -9.01
N THR A 149 10.09 -14.97 -8.08
CA THR A 149 9.84 -14.80 -6.64
C THR A 149 10.77 -13.73 -6.07
N ILE A 150 10.19 -12.63 -5.62
CA ILE A 150 10.94 -11.54 -4.98
C ILE A 150 11.57 -12.05 -3.67
N PHE A 151 12.82 -11.69 -3.42
CA PHE A 151 13.63 -12.14 -2.28
C PHE A 151 13.91 -13.65 -2.23
N TRP A 152 13.85 -14.36 -3.36
CA TRP A 152 14.02 -15.82 -3.42
C TRP A 152 15.24 -16.32 -2.64
N ASN A 153 16.42 -15.74 -2.89
CA ASN A 153 17.67 -16.19 -2.23
C ASN A 153 17.65 -15.96 -0.71
N LEU A 154 17.08 -14.85 -0.25
CA LEU A 154 16.96 -14.54 1.16
C LEU A 154 15.95 -15.47 1.86
N LEU A 155 14.80 -15.69 1.23
CA LEU A 155 13.77 -16.58 1.77
C LEU A 155 14.25 -18.03 1.85
N THR A 156 14.95 -18.52 0.83
CA THR A 156 15.53 -19.89 0.85
C THR A 156 16.63 -20.04 1.88
N SER A 157 17.42 -18.99 2.17
CA SER A 157 18.40 -19.02 3.28
C SER A 157 17.70 -19.12 4.63
N LEU A 158 16.67 -18.29 4.88
CA LEU A 158 15.90 -18.33 6.14
C LEU A 158 15.20 -19.68 6.35
N GLU A 159 14.67 -20.28 5.26
CA GLU A 159 14.08 -21.64 5.32
C GLU A 159 15.16 -22.69 5.68
N ALA A 160 16.35 -22.61 5.07
CA ALA A 160 17.46 -23.52 5.34
C ALA A 160 17.98 -23.38 6.79
N GLU A 161 17.97 -22.19 7.34
CA GLU A 161 18.33 -21.89 8.74
C GLU A 161 17.22 -22.28 9.73
N ARG A 162 16.06 -22.74 9.25
CA ARG A 162 14.87 -23.06 10.05
C ARG A 162 14.33 -21.89 10.90
N THR A 163 14.55 -20.68 10.43
CA THR A 163 14.01 -19.47 11.04
C THR A 163 12.70 -19.03 10.42
N LEU A 164 12.30 -19.69 9.32
CA LEU A 164 11.07 -19.43 8.56
C LEU A 164 10.53 -20.73 7.96
N ASP A 165 9.24 -21.00 8.15
CA ASP A 165 8.52 -22.01 7.38
C ASP A 165 7.89 -21.36 6.15
N ILE A 166 8.03 -21.97 4.96
CA ILE A 166 7.47 -21.43 3.73
C ILE A 166 6.62 -22.45 2.99
N CYS A 167 5.48 -21.99 2.48
CA CYS A 167 4.66 -22.71 1.51
C CYS A 167 4.48 -21.86 0.27
N TYR A 168 5.01 -22.30 -0.87
CA TYR A 168 4.87 -21.60 -2.14
C TYR A 168 3.70 -22.12 -2.97
N SER A 169 3.06 -21.22 -3.73
CA SER A 169 2.18 -21.55 -4.85
C SER A 169 2.79 -20.94 -6.13
N PHE A 170 3.21 -21.81 -7.05
CA PHE A 170 3.78 -21.39 -8.33
C PHE A 170 2.78 -21.55 -9.45
N THR A 171 2.41 -20.43 -10.08
CA THR A 171 1.30 -20.37 -11.03
C THR A 171 1.68 -20.60 -12.48
N ALA A 172 2.99 -20.64 -12.80
CA ALA A 172 3.47 -20.98 -14.14
C ALA A 172 3.12 -22.45 -14.44
N PRO A 173 2.49 -22.74 -15.60
CA PRO A 173 1.99 -24.08 -15.90
C PRO A 173 3.11 -25.12 -16.11
N GLU A 174 4.31 -24.70 -16.49
CA GLU A 174 5.50 -25.54 -16.69
C GLU A 174 6.22 -25.87 -15.37
N PHE A 175 5.81 -25.23 -14.26
CA PHE A 175 6.49 -25.49 -12.98
C PHE A 175 6.11 -26.85 -12.39
N VAL A 176 7.12 -27.67 -12.18
CA VAL A 176 7.00 -28.98 -11.53
C VAL A 176 7.96 -29.03 -10.33
N SER A 177 7.46 -29.38 -9.18
CA SER A 177 8.26 -29.56 -7.96
C SER A 177 7.84 -30.84 -7.22
N THR A 178 8.80 -31.51 -6.62
CA THR A 178 8.59 -32.66 -5.74
C THR A 178 8.58 -32.25 -4.26
N LYS A 179 8.83 -30.98 -3.92
CA LYS A 179 8.80 -30.51 -2.54
C LYS A 179 7.36 -30.40 -2.05
N MET A 180 7.09 -30.90 -0.83
CA MET A 180 5.74 -30.93 -0.24
C MET A 180 5.16 -29.52 0.03
N ASN A 181 6.01 -28.53 0.22
CA ASN A 181 5.62 -27.14 0.45
C ASN A 181 5.55 -26.30 -0.84
N HIS A 182 5.67 -26.90 -2.02
CA HIS A 182 5.48 -26.27 -3.30
C HIS A 182 4.17 -26.76 -3.91
N ILE A 183 3.18 -25.87 -3.97
CA ILE A 183 1.86 -26.16 -4.55
C ILE A 183 1.87 -25.72 -6.01
N PRO A 184 1.68 -26.61 -6.97
CA PRO A 184 1.57 -26.24 -8.38
C PRO A 184 0.23 -25.54 -8.65
N GLY A 185 0.28 -24.46 -9.44
CA GLY A 185 -0.89 -23.69 -9.81
C GLY A 185 -1.36 -22.73 -8.73
N ARG A 186 -2.53 -22.13 -8.97
CA ARG A 186 -3.15 -21.17 -8.05
C ARG A 186 -3.77 -21.89 -6.85
N PHE A 187 -3.72 -21.28 -5.69
CA PHE A 187 -4.48 -21.75 -4.55
C PHE A 187 -5.99 -21.81 -4.87
N SER A 188 -6.65 -22.87 -4.42
CA SER A 188 -8.09 -22.90 -4.20
C SER A 188 -8.38 -22.74 -2.70
N LEU A 189 -9.61 -22.36 -2.36
CA LEU A 189 -10.06 -22.28 -0.95
C LEU A 189 -9.79 -23.56 -0.16
N LEU A 190 -10.04 -24.72 -0.77
CA LEU A 190 -9.86 -26.02 -0.10
C LEU A 190 -8.39 -26.31 0.14
N VAL A 191 -7.53 -26.08 -0.85
CA VAL A 191 -6.08 -26.31 -0.74
C VAL A 191 -5.50 -25.37 0.32
N LEU A 192 -5.86 -24.08 0.27
CA LEU A 192 -5.36 -23.09 1.21
C LEU A 192 -5.77 -23.41 2.66
N ARG A 193 -7.04 -23.76 2.90
CA ARG A 193 -7.52 -24.21 4.22
C ARG A 193 -6.80 -25.46 4.71
N SER A 194 -6.51 -26.39 3.81
CA SER A 194 -5.74 -27.61 4.13
C SER A 194 -4.30 -27.27 4.52
N VAL A 195 -3.65 -26.36 3.78
CA VAL A 195 -2.29 -25.88 4.08
C VAL A 195 -2.24 -25.21 5.45
N ILE A 196 -3.17 -24.28 5.74
CA ILE A 196 -3.24 -23.59 7.03
C ILE A 196 -3.45 -24.59 8.17
N LYS A 197 -4.43 -25.49 8.07
CA LYS A 197 -4.68 -26.52 9.10
C LYS A 197 -3.50 -27.44 9.34
N ARG A 198 -2.69 -27.70 8.32
CA ARG A 198 -1.50 -28.58 8.43
C ARG A 198 -0.32 -27.87 9.07
N LEU A 199 -0.11 -26.59 8.77
CA LEU A 199 1.11 -25.85 9.13
C LEU A 199 0.94 -24.95 10.35
N VAL A 200 -0.29 -24.64 10.75
CA VAL A 200 -0.59 -23.75 11.89
C VAL A 200 -1.23 -24.57 13.01
N ALA A 201 -0.55 -24.68 14.15
CA ALA A 201 -1.02 -25.51 15.25
C ALA A 201 -2.22 -24.91 16.00
N ALA A 202 -2.21 -23.59 16.25
CA ALA A 202 -3.24 -22.86 17.00
C ALA A 202 -3.89 -21.79 16.12
N ILE A 203 -4.69 -22.22 15.14
CA ILE A 203 -5.21 -21.34 14.07
C ILE A 203 -5.99 -20.11 14.58
N ASN A 204 -6.67 -20.21 15.73
CA ASN A 204 -7.46 -19.13 16.32
C ASN A 204 -6.63 -18.19 17.22
N ASP A 205 -5.41 -18.59 17.58
CA ASP A 205 -4.46 -17.83 18.38
C ASP A 205 -3.24 -17.38 17.54
N THR A 206 -3.46 -17.22 16.26
CA THR A 206 -2.47 -16.88 15.25
C THR A 206 -2.91 -15.63 14.52
N HIS A 207 -1.98 -14.69 14.27
CA HIS A 207 -2.24 -13.50 13.50
C HIS A 207 -1.82 -13.65 12.04
N TYR A 208 -2.70 -13.23 11.13
CA TYR A 208 -2.55 -13.38 9.68
C TYR A 208 -2.41 -12.02 9.03
N TYR A 209 -1.29 -11.78 8.36
CA TYR A 209 -1.02 -10.55 7.63
C TYR A 209 -1.06 -10.82 6.13
N ILE A 210 -1.91 -10.10 5.40
CA ILE A 210 -2.23 -10.36 4.00
C ILE A 210 -1.89 -9.16 3.14
N CYS A 211 -1.09 -9.34 2.09
CA CYS A 211 -0.85 -8.32 1.08
C CYS A 211 -0.57 -8.94 -0.29
N GLY A 212 -1.14 -8.35 -1.35
CA GLY A 212 -0.98 -8.84 -2.71
C GLY A 212 -2.06 -8.35 -3.68
N PRO A 213 -2.22 -9.01 -4.83
CA PRO A 213 -3.32 -8.75 -5.75
C PRO A 213 -4.68 -8.99 -5.11
N VAL A 214 -5.66 -8.10 -5.35
CA VAL A 214 -6.97 -8.08 -4.70
C VAL A 214 -7.65 -9.46 -4.72
N ALA A 215 -7.76 -10.10 -5.89
CA ALA A 215 -8.41 -11.41 -6.01
C ALA A 215 -7.74 -12.52 -5.17
N LEU A 216 -6.42 -12.45 -4.97
CA LEU A 216 -5.70 -13.39 -4.10
C LEU A 216 -5.91 -13.05 -2.62
N MET A 217 -5.95 -11.78 -2.28
CA MET A 217 -6.23 -11.33 -0.91
C MET A 217 -7.65 -11.74 -0.48
N ASP A 218 -8.64 -11.60 -1.37
CA ASP A 218 -10.01 -12.06 -1.11
C ASP A 218 -10.05 -13.57 -0.89
N LEU A 219 -9.33 -14.34 -1.71
CA LEU A 219 -9.19 -15.80 -1.52
C LEU A 219 -8.59 -16.14 -0.15
N TYR A 220 -7.53 -15.43 0.26
CA TYR A 220 -6.91 -15.62 1.57
C TYR A 220 -7.87 -15.30 2.69
N ARG A 221 -8.53 -14.12 2.64
CA ARG A 221 -9.55 -13.73 3.63
C ARG A 221 -10.69 -14.76 3.73
N ASP A 222 -11.26 -15.17 2.60
CA ASP A 222 -12.39 -16.12 2.58
C ASP A 222 -11.99 -17.51 3.11
N ALA A 223 -10.73 -17.91 2.92
CA ALA A 223 -10.21 -19.13 3.52
C ALA A 223 -10.14 -19.01 5.04
N LEU A 224 -9.65 -17.89 5.59
CA LEU A 224 -9.53 -17.63 7.02
C LEU A 224 -10.91 -17.52 7.69
N ILE A 225 -11.85 -16.76 7.10
CA ILE A 225 -13.24 -16.68 7.56
C ILE A 225 -13.88 -18.06 7.60
N GLY A 226 -13.70 -18.87 6.55
CA GLY A 226 -14.22 -20.23 6.49
C GLY A 226 -13.57 -21.20 7.48
N LEU A 227 -12.43 -20.85 8.07
CA LEU A 227 -11.80 -21.55 9.20
C LEU A 227 -12.26 -20.97 10.56
N LYS A 228 -13.15 -19.97 10.56
CA LYS A 228 -13.68 -19.28 11.74
C LYS A 228 -12.58 -18.56 12.55
N ILE A 229 -11.56 -18.04 11.86
CA ILE A 229 -10.53 -17.23 12.49
C ILE A 229 -11.15 -15.88 12.90
N PRO A 230 -10.89 -15.40 14.12
CA PRO A 230 -11.38 -14.09 14.58
C PRO A 230 -10.94 -12.96 13.63
N GLU A 231 -11.83 -12.02 13.36
CA GLU A 231 -11.57 -10.92 12.41
C GLU A 231 -10.43 -10.02 12.90
N GLU A 232 -10.30 -9.82 14.20
CA GLU A 232 -9.21 -9.07 14.83
C GLU A 232 -7.83 -9.68 14.61
N ASN A 233 -7.75 -10.96 14.21
CA ASN A 233 -6.52 -11.66 13.89
C ASN A 233 -6.16 -11.57 12.39
N ILE A 234 -7.01 -10.95 11.57
CA ILE A 234 -6.83 -10.84 10.11
C ILE A 234 -6.49 -9.39 9.76
N HIS A 235 -5.24 -9.16 9.35
CA HIS A 235 -4.71 -7.86 8.99
C HIS A 235 -4.47 -7.81 7.48
N MET A 236 -4.93 -6.75 6.80
CA MET A 236 -4.87 -6.65 5.33
C MET A 236 -4.37 -5.28 4.88
N GLU A 237 -3.49 -5.26 3.88
CA GLU A 237 -3.11 -4.02 3.18
C GLU A 237 -3.33 -4.16 1.67
N TYR A 238 -4.15 -3.28 1.11
CA TYR A 238 -4.43 -3.20 -0.32
C TYR A 238 -3.59 -2.09 -0.96
N PHE A 239 -2.85 -2.39 -2.03
CA PHE A 239 -2.09 -1.37 -2.77
C PHE A 239 -2.96 -0.51 -3.68
N ASN A 240 -4.13 -1.01 -4.07
CA ASN A 240 -5.12 -0.27 -4.85
C ASN A 240 -6.46 -0.24 -4.10
N ALA A 241 -7.26 0.81 -4.33
CA ALA A 241 -8.63 0.84 -3.84
C ALA A 241 -9.43 -0.34 -4.42
N THR A 242 -10.21 -0.99 -3.58
CA THR A 242 -11.10 -2.07 -4.01
C THR A 242 -12.50 -1.54 -4.28
N SER A 243 -13.22 -2.17 -5.20
CA SER A 243 -14.66 -1.88 -5.41
C SER A 243 -15.50 -2.19 -4.16
N ALA A 244 -15.00 -3.04 -3.25
CA ALA A 244 -15.66 -3.33 -1.97
C ALA A 244 -15.61 -2.14 -1.00
N ASP A 245 -14.54 -1.34 -1.03
CA ASP A 245 -14.44 -0.11 -0.21
C ASP A 245 -15.50 0.91 -0.63
N LEU A 246 -15.97 0.84 -1.87
CA LEU A 246 -16.98 1.71 -2.48
C LEU A 246 -18.42 1.16 -2.32
N ALA A 247 -18.57 -0.14 -2.00
CA ALA A 247 -19.88 -0.82 -2.02
C ALA A 247 -20.67 -0.69 -0.71
N ASN A 248 -20.01 -0.38 0.41
CA ASN A 248 -20.57 -0.58 1.75
C ASN A 248 -21.12 0.68 2.43
N PHE A 249 -21.32 1.80 1.73
CA PHE A 249 -22.01 2.93 2.32
C PHE A 249 -23.30 3.28 1.56
N GLU A 250 -24.34 3.58 2.34
CA GLU A 250 -25.60 4.07 1.79
C GLU A 250 -25.46 5.55 1.45
N THR A 251 -25.74 5.91 0.21
CA THR A 251 -25.99 7.29 -0.22
C THR A 251 -27.50 7.50 -0.30
N ASP A 252 -27.95 8.73 -0.11
CA ASP A 252 -29.35 9.11 -0.31
C ASP A 252 -29.82 8.97 -1.78
N GLY A 253 -28.91 8.59 -2.67
CA GLY A 253 -29.17 8.42 -4.11
C GLY A 253 -29.29 9.74 -4.87
N ASN A 254 -29.11 10.89 -4.21
CA ASN A 254 -29.21 12.21 -4.80
C ASN A 254 -27.85 12.70 -5.34
N THR A 255 -27.91 13.58 -6.34
CA THR A 255 -26.77 14.41 -6.71
C THR A 255 -26.65 15.55 -5.70
N ASN A 256 -25.47 15.73 -5.15
CA ASN A 256 -25.18 16.77 -4.18
C ASN A 256 -24.46 17.94 -4.86
N GLU A 257 -24.80 19.16 -4.48
CA GLU A 257 -24.04 20.36 -4.85
C GLU A 257 -22.97 20.62 -3.78
N VAL A 258 -21.73 20.83 -4.23
CA VAL A 258 -20.58 21.04 -3.37
C VAL A 258 -19.88 22.33 -3.74
N ILE A 259 -19.62 23.18 -2.75
CA ILE A 259 -18.85 24.40 -2.93
C ILE A 259 -17.35 24.07 -2.75
N VAL A 260 -16.56 24.44 -3.76
CA VAL A 260 -15.11 24.24 -3.77
C VAL A 260 -14.41 25.57 -3.85
N THR A 261 -13.63 25.91 -2.82
CA THR A 261 -12.68 27.02 -2.87
C THR A 261 -11.35 26.50 -3.35
N HIS A 262 -10.81 27.07 -4.43
CA HIS A 262 -9.56 26.67 -5.06
C HIS A 262 -8.77 27.89 -5.55
N TYR A 263 -7.54 27.67 -6.01
CA TYR A 263 -6.66 28.73 -6.45
C TYR A 263 -6.28 28.53 -7.91
N GLU A 264 -6.32 29.60 -8.69
CA GLU A 264 -5.95 29.63 -10.11
C GLU A 264 -4.86 30.65 -10.36
N ASP A 265 -3.85 30.27 -11.13
CA ASP A 265 -2.79 31.16 -11.57
C ASP A 265 -3.17 31.85 -12.90
N SER A 266 -3.01 33.13 -12.97
CA SER A 266 -3.19 33.91 -14.18
C SER A 266 -1.96 34.79 -14.43
N TYR A 267 -1.60 34.99 -15.70
CA TYR A 267 -0.53 35.90 -16.10
C TYR A 267 -1.10 37.28 -16.28
N VAL A 268 -0.61 38.23 -15.48
CA VAL A 268 -0.94 39.64 -15.57
C VAL A 268 0.38 40.41 -15.60
N ASP A 269 0.61 41.17 -16.65
CA ASP A 269 1.83 42.01 -16.86
C ASP A 269 3.14 41.18 -16.71
N ASP A 270 3.21 39.99 -17.30
CA ASP A 270 4.32 39.04 -17.23
C ASP A 270 4.62 38.47 -15.82
N GLU A 271 3.78 38.75 -14.84
CA GLU A 271 3.86 38.15 -13.50
C GLU A 271 2.74 37.10 -13.27
N ILE A 272 3.05 36.06 -12.53
CA ILE A 272 2.04 35.05 -12.10
C ILE A 272 1.32 35.63 -10.90
N GLN A 273 0.00 35.77 -11.02
CA GLN A 273 -0.89 36.12 -9.90
C GLN A 273 -1.83 34.96 -9.60
N THR A 274 -1.91 34.56 -8.33
CA THR A 274 -2.78 33.50 -7.87
C THR A 274 -4.06 34.11 -7.31
N TYR A 275 -5.21 33.67 -7.82
CA TYR A 275 -6.53 34.14 -7.42
C TYR A 275 -7.28 33.01 -6.68
N GLU A 276 -7.97 33.38 -5.61
CA GLU A 276 -8.93 32.49 -4.95
C GLU A 276 -10.23 32.46 -5.76
N CYS A 277 -10.65 31.27 -6.15
CA CYS A 277 -11.86 31.01 -6.91
C CYS A 277 -12.82 30.15 -6.10
N THR A 278 -14.12 30.36 -6.28
CA THR A 278 -15.15 29.52 -5.69
C THR A 278 -16.02 28.93 -6.80
N SER A 279 -16.11 27.60 -6.85
CA SER A 279 -16.90 26.87 -7.83
C SER A 279 -17.99 26.05 -7.13
N LEU A 280 -19.18 26.04 -7.71
CA LEU A 280 -20.25 25.10 -7.35
C LEU A 280 -20.18 23.92 -8.31
N ILE A 281 -20.02 22.71 -7.80
CA ILE A 281 -19.92 21.49 -8.59
C ILE A 281 -21.01 20.49 -8.23
N GLU A 282 -21.49 19.74 -9.22
CA GLU A 282 -22.38 18.62 -9.01
C GLU A 282 -21.57 17.33 -8.77
N VAL A 283 -21.93 16.60 -7.72
CA VAL A 283 -21.33 15.32 -7.35
C VAL A 283 -22.39 14.24 -7.39
N LYS A 284 -22.25 13.29 -8.30
CA LYS A 284 -23.20 12.19 -8.47
C LYS A 284 -23.13 11.22 -7.29
N PRO A 285 -24.20 10.44 -7.04
CA PRO A 285 -24.16 9.38 -6.03
C PRO A 285 -22.96 8.47 -6.23
N ARG A 286 -22.23 8.20 -5.14
CA ARG A 286 -21.02 7.36 -5.14
C ARG A 286 -19.85 7.88 -6.01
N GLN A 287 -19.89 9.13 -6.41
CA GLN A 287 -18.77 9.77 -7.07
C GLN A 287 -17.87 10.44 -6.02
N PRO A 288 -16.55 10.18 -6.01
CA PRO A 288 -15.65 10.89 -5.10
C PRO A 288 -15.46 12.34 -5.55
N LEU A 289 -15.25 13.23 -4.59
CA LEU A 289 -15.04 14.67 -4.84
C LEU A 289 -13.92 14.94 -5.85
N LEU A 290 -12.82 14.18 -5.78
CA LEU A 290 -11.69 14.33 -6.71
C LEU A 290 -12.12 14.12 -8.17
N GLU A 291 -12.97 13.15 -8.45
CA GLU A 291 -13.46 12.87 -9.81
C GLU A 291 -14.41 13.96 -10.28
N ALA A 292 -15.33 14.38 -9.42
CA ALA A 292 -16.24 15.48 -9.72
C ALA A 292 -15.50 16.78 -10.02
N MET A 293 -14.50 17.15 -9.20
CA MET A 293 -13.67 18.33 -9.41
C MET A 293 -12.94 18.30 -10.76
N LYS A 294 -12.32 17.15 -11.09
CA LYS A 294 -11.65 16.97 -12.40
C LYS A 294 -12.61 17.11 -13.57
N THR A 295 -13.84 16.60 -13.43
CA THR A 295 -14.89 16.72 -14.47
C THR A 295 -15.31 18.18 -14.68
N HIS A 296 -15.24 19.00 -13.62
CA HIS A 296 -15.52 20.44 -13.69
C HIS A 296 -14.28 21.31 -13.98
N GLY A 297 -13.16 20.69 -14.36
CA GLY A 297 -11.94 21.39 -14.76
C GLY A 297 -11.11 21.94 -13.59
N ILE A 298 -11.46 21.63 -12.35
CA ILE A 298 -10.68 22.04 -11.19
C ILE A 298 -9.45 21.15 -11.06
N ASN A 299 -8.27 21.76 -11.09
CA ASN A 299 -7.01 21.03 -10.99
C ASN A 299 -6.69 20.67 -9.53
N VAL A 300 -6.63 19.38 -9.24
CA VAL A 300 -6.35 18.86 -7.90
C VAL A 300 -5.14 17.94 -7.95
N ALA A 301 -4.15 18.22 -7.12
CA ALA A 301 -3.01 17.34 -6.93
C ALA A 301 -3.51 15.97 -6.42
N SER A 302 -3.25 14.91 -7.17
CA SER A 302 -3.68 13.55 -6.83
C SER A 302 -2.67 12.51 -7.26
N SER A 303 -2.65 11.34 -6.59
CA SER A 303 -1.67 10.30 -6.88
C SER A 303 -2.26 8.89 -6.78
N CYS A 304 -2.39 8.31 -5.58
CA CYS A 304 -2.80 6.91 -5.38
C CYS A 304 -4.28 6.66 -5.66
N ASN A 305 -5.15 7.65 -5.55
CA ASN A 305 -6.61 7.61 -5.65
C ASN A 305 -7.29 6.60 -4.69
N ASN A 306 -6.59 6.15 -3.65
CA ASN A 306 -7.06 5.12 -2.73
C ASN A 306 -6.89 5.47 -1.24
N GLY A 307 -6.69 6.75 -0.89
CA GLY A 307 -6.62 7.21 0.49
C GLY A 307 -5.28 6.99 1.22
N THR A 308 -4.24 6.48 0.53
CA THR A 308 -2.97 6.09 1.17
C THR A 308 -1.85 7.10 1.05
N CYS A 309 -1.91 8.07 0.11
CA CYS A 309 -0.78 8.98 -0.13
C CYS A 309 -0.95 10.37 0.46
N GLY A 310 -2.14 10.78 0.83
CA GLY A 310 -2.43 12.11 1.38
C GLY A 310 -2.34 13.26 0.35
N THR A 311 -2.02 13.02 -0.92
CA THR A 311 -1.75 14.07 -1.91
C THR A 311 -2.99 14.92 -2.23
N CYS A 312 -4.17 14.33 -2.24
CA CYS A 312 -5.43 14.98 -2.57
C CYS A 312 -6.17 15.50 -1.33
N TRP A 313 -5.43 16.00 -0.33
CA TRP A 313 -6.07 16.52 0.86
C TRP A 313 -6.70 17.90 0.65
N ALA A 314 -7.78 18.14 1.36
CA ALA A 314 -8.48 19.41 1.42
C ALA A 314 -9.05 19.62 2.82
N VAL A 315 -9.49 20.83 3.11
CA VAL A 315 -10.20 21.14 4.37
C VAL A 315 -11.69 21.19 4.12
N LYS A 316 -12.45 20.31 4.79
CA LYS A 316 -13.91 20.38 4.84
C LYS A 316 -14.30 21.43 5.87
N THR A 317 -15.05 22.45 5.47
CA THR A 317 -15.52 23.53 6.34
C THR A 317 -16.96 23.33 6.80
N THR A 318 -17.82 22.78 5.95
CA THR A 318 -19.23 22.46 6.28
C THR A 318 -19.66 21.12 5.69
N GLY A 319 -20.82 20.64 6.07
CA GLY A 319 -21.48 19.46 5.57
C GLY A 319 -20.89 18.13 6.08
N THR A 320 -21.46 17.04 5.62
CA THR A 320 -21.06 15.68 5.98
C THR A 320 -20.47 14.94 4.80
N ILE A 321 -19.29 14.37 5.01
CA ILE A 321 -18.56 13.55 4.03
C ILE A 321 -18.33 12.18 4.64
N HIS A 322 -18.61 11.13 3.88
CA HIS A 322 -18.14 9.77 4.16
C HIS A 322 -16.76 9.55 3.53
N MET A 323 -15.83 9.02 4.29
CA MET A 323 -14.47 8.74 3.84
C MET A 323 -14.10 7.31 4.25
N PRO A 324 -14.41 6.30 3.41
CA PRO A 324 -14.24 4.88 3.75
C PRO A 324 -12.78 4.51 4.00
N ARG A 325 -11.84 5.21 3.35
CA ARG A 325 -10.42 4.97 3.51
C ARG A 325 -9.63 6.25 3.67
N HIS A 326 -8.83 6.33 4.73
CA HIS A 326 -8.08 7.53 5.09
C HIS A 326 -6.74 7.22 5.77
N ASP A 327 -6.07 6.17 5.31
CA ASP A 327 -4.83 5.65 5.91
C ASP A 327 -3.71 6.69 6.01
N ALA A 328 -3.71 7.69 5.12
CA ALA A 328 -2.73 8.78 5.14
C ALA A 328 -3.04 9.90 6.14
N LEU A 329 -4.21 9.86 6.83
CA LEU A 329 -4.60 10.91 7.77
C LEU A 329 -4.57 10.37 9.21
N PRO A 330 -3.83 11.01 10.10
CA PRO A 330 -3.94 10.72 11.52
C PRO A 330 -5.30 11.21 12.07
N PRO A 331 -5.83 10.61 13.16
CA PRO A 331 -7.14 10.96 13.72
C PRO A 331 -7.31 12.45 14.05
N GLN A 332 -6.26 13.12 14.47
CA GLN A 332 -6.27 14.57 14.76
C GLN A 332 -6.53 15.43 13.53
N ASP A 333 -6.04 15.03 12.37
CA ASP A 333 -6.24 15.76 11.11
C ASP A 333 -7.69 15.58 10.63
N ILE A 334 -8.23 14.37 10.77
CA ILE A 334 -9.66 14.11 10.47
C ILE A 334 -10.56 14.94 11.38
N ALA A 335 -10.25 15.00 12.68
CA ALA A 335 -10.97 15.83 13.63
C ALA A 335 -10.86 17.33 13.32
N ALA A 336 -9.77 17.78 12.70
CA ALA A 336 -9.59 19.14 12.22
C ALA A 336 -10.29 19.42 10.86
N GLY A 337 -11.03 18.46 10.31
CA GLY A 337 -11.77 18.61 9.06
C GLY A 337 -10.97 18.30 7.81
N ILE A 338 -9.76 17.74 7.92
CA ILE A 338 -8.98 17.32 6.75
C ILE A 338 -9.61 16.08 6.13
N VAL A 339 -9.78 16.11 4.82
CA VAL A 339 -10.34 15.02 4.02
C VAL A 339 -9.44 14.68 2.83
N LEU A 340 -9.55 13.44 2.35
CA LEU A 340 -8.89 12.98 1.13
C LEU A 340 -9.91 12.94 -0.01
N LEU A 341 -9.82 13.86 -0.94
CA LEU A 341 -10.81 14.04 -2.00
C LEU A 341 -11.07 12.80 -2.84
N CYS A 342 -10.07 11.93 -3.02
CA CYS A 342 -10.22 10.67 -3.76
C CYS A 342 -11.08 9.63 -3.02
N GLN A 343 -11.32 9.84 -1.72
CA GLN A 343 -12.11 8.96 -0.87
C GLN A 343 -13.27 9.71 -0.19
N SER A 344 -13.52 10.94 -0.59
CA SER A 344 -14.56 11.80 0.00
C SER A 344 -15.84 11.74 -0.80
N TYR A 345 -16.90 11.24 -0.17
CA TYR A 345 -18.24 11.11 -0.74
C TYR A 345 -19.20 12.01 0.04
N PRO A 346 -19.76 13.09 -0.56
CA PRO A 346 -20.70 13.96 0.13
C PRO A 346 -21.99 13.20 0.47
N LEU A 347 -22.43 13.34 1.71
CA LEU A 347 -23.69 12.78 2.21
C LEU A 347 -24.78 13.84 2.36
N THR A 348 -24.42 15.13 2.31
CA THR A 348 -25.34 16.27 2.43
C THR A 348 -25.04 17.30 1.34
N GLY A 349 -26.04 18.08 0.96
CA GLY A 349 -25.92 19.12 -0.08
C GLY A 349 -25.29 20.43 0.38
N ASP A 350 -24.82 20.53 1.62
CA ASP A 350 -24.18 21.74 2.19
C ASP A 350 -22.65 21.58 2.35
N VAL A 351 -22.05 20.67 1.62
CA VAL A 351 -20.62 20.40 1.72
C VAL A 351 -19.81 21.54 1.08
N CYS A 352 -18.89 22.10 1.89
CA CYS A 352 -17.89 23.04 1.40
C CYS A 352 -16.48 22.50 1.68
N VAL A 353 -15.60 22.60 0.69
CA VAL A 353 -14.19 22.20 0.81
C VAL A 353 -13.27 23.27 0.26
N THR A 354 -12.13 23.45 0.90
CA THR A 354 -11.07 24.40 0.47
C THR A 354 -9.83 23.59 0.08
N LEU A 355 -9.37 23.78 -1.15
CA LEU A 355 -8.08 23.23 -1.62
C LEU A 355 -6.92 24.04 -1.03
N GLN A 356 -5.72 23.43 -1.00
CA GLN A 356 -4.50 24.06 -0.48
C GLN A 356 -3.45 24.18 -1.57
#